data_5570f3581468e93bff3edadf73bba2e9
#
_entry.id   5570f3581468e93bff3edadf73bba2e9
#
_cell.length_a   1.000
_cell.length_b   1.000
_cell.length_c   1.000
_cell.angle_alpha   90.00
_cell.angle_beta   90.00
_cell.angle_gamma   90.00
#
_symmetry.space_group_name_H-M   'P 1'
#
loop_
_entity.id
_entity.type
_entity.pdbx_description
1 polymer ?
#
loop_
_entity_poly.entity_id
_entity_poly.type
_entity_poly.pdbx_seq_one_letter_code
_entity_poly.pdbx_strand_id
1 'polypeptide(L)' 'MLNYLCQDNESGELFFVQCADETERDEILLANGFDLDEIDIIDVMDDEDAEILGYDTY' A
#
# COMPACT_ATOMS: atom_id res chain seq x y z
N MET A 1 4.07 2.78 12.53
CA MET A 1 3.90 1.78 11.48
C MET A 1 4.40 2.31 10.15
N LEU A 2 4.71 1.42 9.23
CA LEU A 2 5.09 1.81 7.88
C LEU A 2 3.85 1.94 7.00
N ASN A 3 3.90 2.87 6.07
CA ASN A 3 2.86 3.05 5.06
C ASN A 3 3.50 2.86 3.69
N TYR A 4 3.15 1.78 3.03
CA TYR A 4 3.63 1.48 1.68
C TYR A 4 2.69 2.12 0.67
N LEU A 5 3.24 3.01 -0.16
CA LEU A 5 2.47 3.60 -1.25
C LEU A 5 2.47 2.61 -2.42
N CYS A 6 1.28 2.17 -2.78
CA CYS A 6 1.06 1.16 -3.80
C CYS A 6 0.26 1.74 -4.96
N GLN A 7 0.51 1.20 -6.14
CA GLN A 7 -0.30 1.51 -7.32
C GLN A 7 -0.83 0.22 -7.93
N ASP A 8 -2.14 0.18 -8.15
CA ASP A 8 -2.78 -0.90 -8.89
C ASP A 8 -2.56 -0.65 -10.38
N ASN A 9 -1.79 -1.53 -11.03
CA ASN A 9 -1.47 -1.41 -12.45
C ASN A 9 -2.68 -1.56 -13.36
N GLU A 10 -3.73 -2.22 -12.90
CA GLU A 10 -4.94 -2.43 -13.68
C GLU A 10 -5.79 -1.15 -13.74
N SER A 11 -5.95 -0.47 -12.62
CA SER A 11 -6.79 0.75 -12.52
C SER A 11 -6.00 2.05 -12.50
N GLY A 12 -4.71 2.00 -12.16
CA GLY A 12 -3.87 3.17 -11.93
C GLY A 12 -4.10 3.83 -10.57
N GLU A 13 -4.92 3.24 -9.72
CA GLU A 13 -5.27 3.79 -8.42
C GLU A 13 -4.11 3.73 -7.44
N LEU A 14 -3.95 4.81 -6.66
CA LEU A 14 -2.94 4.89 -5.61
C LEU A 14 -3.59 4.70 -4.25
N PHE A 15 -2.92 3.94 -3.38
CA PHE A 15 -3.40 3.68 -2.02
C PHE A 15 -2.23 3.31 -1.10
N PHE A 16 -2.48 3.37 0.21
CA PHE A 16 -1.51 2.95 1.20
C PHE A 16 -1.86 1.60 1.81
N VAL A 17 -0.84 0.82 2.17
CA VAL A 17 -0.98 -0.33 3.05
C VAL A 17 -0.19 -0.03 4.32
N GLN A 18 -0.87 0.04 5.45
CA GLN A 18 -0.25 0.30 6.75
C GLN A 18 0.08 -1.02 7.44
N CYS A 19 1.35 -1.24 7.73
CA CYS A 19 1.83 -2.51 8.26
C CYS A 19 3.17 -2.37 8.98
N ALA A 20 3.60 -3.44 9.62
CA ALA A 20 4.88 -3.47 10.32
C ALA A 20 6.05 -3.81 9.39
N ASP A 21 5.83 -4.65 8.37
CA ASP A 21 6.86 -5.12 7.45
C ASP A 21 6.27 -5.56 6.10
N GLU A 22 7.15 -5.98 5.21
CA GLU A 22 6.77 -6.41 3.85
C GLU A 22 5.87 -7.65 3.83
N THR A 23 6.09 -8.57 4.75
CA THR A 23 5.30 -9.80 4.84
C THR A 23 3.86 -9.47 5.21
N GLU A 24 3.67 -8.63 6.19
CA GLU A 24 2.33 -8.18 6.58
C GLU A 24 1.66 -7.38 5.47
N ARG A 25 2.43 -6.54 4.76
CA ARG A 25 1.93 -5.80 3.59
C ARG A 25 1.33 -6.75 2.56
N ASP A 26 2.07 -7.79 2.19
CA ASP A 26 1.62 -8.75 1.19
C ASP A 26 0.38 -9.51 1.66
N GLU A 27 0.31 -9.87 2.93
CA GLU A 27 -0.87 -10.52 3.52
C GLU A 27 -2.10 -9.62 3.44
N ILE A 28 -1.95 -8.32 3.74
CA ILE A 28 -3.06 -7.36 3.65
C ILE A 28 -3.54 -7.22 2.21
N LEU A 29 -2.63 -7.10 1.26
CA LEU A 29 -2.98 -7.00 -0.15
C LEU A 29 -3.77 -8.22 -0.62
N LEU A 30 -3.31 -9.42 -0.29
CA LEU A 30 -4.00 -10.66 -0.65
C LEU A 30 -5.37 -10.77 0.02
N ALA A 31 -5.47 -10.37 1.29
CA ALA A 31 -6.73 -10.41 2.04
C ALA A 31 -7.77 -9.46 1.44
N ASN A 32 -7.35 -8.40 0.76
CA ASN A 32 -8.23 -7.44 0.11
C ASN A 32 -8.49 -7.77 -1.36
N GLY A 33 -8.03 -8.93 -1.83
CA GLY A 33 -8.31 -9.40 -3.18
C GLY A 33 -7.37 -8.86 -4.25
N PHE A 34 -6.26 -8.22 -3.87
CA PHE A 34 -5.27 -7.75 -4.84
C PHE A 34 -4.37 -8.89 -5.28
N ASP A 35 -3.95 -8.84 -6.54
CA ASP A 35 -2.92 -9.71 -7.09
C ASP A 35 -1.58 -9.00 -6.94
N LEU A 36 -0.63 -9.60 -6.22
CA LEU A 36 0.68 -9.00 -5.96
C LEU A 36 1.42 -8.66 -7.25
N ASP A 37 1.22 -9.43 -8.31
CA ASP A 37 1.85 -9.17 -9.61
C ASP A 37 1.31 -7.90 -10.29
N GLU A 38 0.12 -7.45 -9.89
CA GLU A 38 -0.54 -6.26 -10.45
C GLU A 38 -0.31 -5.01 -9.60
N ILE A 39 0.40 -5.14 -8.47
CA ILE A 39 0.65 -4.03 -7.56
C ILE A 39 2.11 -3.62 -7.59
N ASP A 40 2.37 -2.35 -7.88
CA ASP A 40 3.69 -1.75 -7.77
C ASP A 40 3.84 -1.06 -6.41
N ILE A 41 4.94 -1.32 -5.74
CA ILE A 41 5.32 -0.62 -4.51
C ILE A 41 6.18 0.57 -4.91
N ILE A 42 5.63 1.77 -4.73
CA ILE A 42 6.27 3.02 -5.18
C ILE A 42 7.18 3.61 -4.13
N ASP A 43 6.73 3.60 -2.88
CA ASP A 43 7.44 4.25 -1.78
C ASP A 43 7.02 3.66 -0.45
N VAL A 44 7.75 4.00 0.59
CA VAL A 44 7.41 3.66 1.97
C VAL A 44 7.66 4.90 2.83
N MET A 45 6.74 5.21 3.72
CA MET A 45 6.81 6.40 4.54
C MET A 45 6.15 6.20 5.90
N ASP A 46 6.39 7.13 6.82
CA ASP A 46 5.75 7.10 8.12
C ASP A 46 4.32 7.66 8.06
N ASP A 47 3.61 7.58 9.20
CA ASP A 47 2.21 8.00 9.28
C ASP A 47 2.02 9.48 8.97
N GLU A 48 2.96 10.32 9.38
CA GLU A 48 2.88 11.76 9.17
C GLU A 48 2.93 12.12 7.68
N ASP A 49 3.86 11.53 6.95
CA ASP A 49 4.01 11.76 5.51
C ASP A 49 2.84 11.19 4.73
N ALA A 50 2.36 10.01 5.12
CA ALA A 50 1.20 9.39 4.47
C ALA A 50 -0.06 10.24 4.63
N GLU A 51 -0.25 10.86 5.79
CA GLU A 51 -1.38 11.74 6.05
C GLU A 51 -1.40 12.95 5.13
N ILE A 52 -0.22 13.50 4.80
CA ILE A 52 -0.10 14.64 3.90
C ILE A 52 -0.64 14.30 2.50
N LEU A 53 -0.36 13.10 2.01
CA LEU A 53 -0.83 12.65 0.70
C LEU A 53 -2.32 12.31 0.68
N GLY A 54 -2.85 11.76 1.77
CA GLY A 54 -4.28 11.57 1.97
C GLY A 54 -4.94 10.48 1.12
N TYR A 55 -4.17 9.51 0.59
CA TYR A 55 -4.76 8.37 -0.12
C TYR A 55 -5.45 7.40 0.84
N ASP A 56 -6.33 6.56 0.30
CA ASP A 56 -6.97 5.49 1.06
C ASP A 56 -5.93 4.55 1.67
N THR A 57 -6.21 4.02 2.87
CA THR A 57 -5.31 3.12 3.59
C THR A 57 -5.99 1.79 3.87
N TYR A 58 -5.28 0.72 3.59
CA TYR A 58 -5.68 -0.65 3.90
C TYR A 58 -4.97 -1.20 5.13
#